data_2d007443863dcdb48f7ab379ebf77585
#
_entry.id   2d007443863dcdb48f7ab379ebf77585
#
_cell.length_a   1.000
_cell.length_b   1.000
_cell.length_c   1.000
_cell.angle_alpha   90.00
_cell.angle_beta   90.00
_cell.angle_gamma   90.00
#
_symmetry.space_group_name_H-M   'P 1'
#
loop_
_entity.id
_entity.type
_entity.pdbx_description
1 polymer ?
#
loop_
_entity_poly.entity_id
_entity_poly.type
_entity_poly.pdbx_seq_one_letter_code
_entity_poly.pdbx_strand_id
1 'polypeptide(L)'
;MKHLFTALLMAWAIAIPTQAQDWLYTDEVQEAEPLNNIRYKGEMQASFSKGQTPLWLNANKHGLSSLDKTNGYMRVALERPLQTDSARRWGLGYALDVVAPLHYTSNVVVQQAYIEGRWLHGALTVGSKQWPMELKNNRLSSGSQTLGINARPVPQVRLALPNYWTLPFAGGWLQLKGHIAYGMMTDDNWQHDFTGYQNSYADRVLYHSKAGYLRIGRDEDMYPFSVEMGLEMACEFGGTPHVKLADGSMVEMPAGKGLSAFWHAFIPGGQDTSDGMYGNMEGNQLGSWVMRLNYNADTWRLGVYADHFFEDHSQMFLLDYNGYGTGEEWNVRKDRRFYVYQLKDIMLGTELNLKYGTWLKNVVFEYLFTKYQSGPYNHDRTSNIPDHMAGLDDYYNHGNYTGWQHWGQVIGNPLYRSPIYNDNGVIRVLNNRFVAFHLGFDGDLSSRLSYRVLATWQKGWGTYVEPFTKAHQNASFMVEGAYRFNPQWNVTAAYGMDFGSNQMLGHNAGLQITVSRTGLLKTKANKKGNKR
;
A
#
# COMPACT_ATOMS: atom_id res chain seq x y z
N MET A 1 29.70 -16.67 10.69
CA MET A 1 28.72 -16.06 9.77
C MET A 1 29.08 -14.63 9.33
N LYS A 2 29.52 -13.72 10.24
CA LYS A 2 29.90 -12.34 9.85
C LYS A 2 30.98 -12.28 8.76
N HIS A 3 31.99 -13.13 8.83
CA HIS A 3 33.10 -13.16 7.84
C HIS A 3 32.70 -13.81 6.51
N LEU A 4 31.71 -14.70 6.49
CA LEU A 4 31.21 -15.32 5.26
C LEU A 4 30.39 -14.30 4.42
N PHE A 5 29.63 -13.42 5.10
CA PHE A 5 28.82 -12.36 4.45
C PHE A 5 29.72 -11.29 3.82
N THR A 6 30.81 -10.93 4.50
CA THR A 6 31.78 -9.95 3.98
C THR A 6 32.59 -10.52 2.81
N ALA A 7 32.97 -11.81 2.87
CA ALA A 7 33.68 -12.51 1.79
C ALA A 7 32.82 -12.73 0.54
N LEU A 8 31.50 -13.01 0.73
CA LEU A 8 30.55 -13.13 -0.37
C LEU A 8 30.27 -11.77 -1.05
N LEU A 9 30.21 -10.68 -0.28
CA LEU A 9 30.12 -9.33 -0.83
C LEU A 9 31.31 -8.95 -1.69
N MET A 10 32.54 -9.35 -1.31
CA MET A 10 33.75 -9.08 -2.08
C MET A 10 33.90 -10.00 -3.30
N ALA A 11 33.50 -11.26 -3.21
CA ALA A 11 33.60 -12.21 -4.33
C ALA A 11 32.68 -11.92 -5.51
N TRP A 12 31.56 -11.21 -5.26
CA TRP A 12 30.59 -10.80 -6.29
C TRP A 12 30.98 -9.50 -7.02
N ALA A 13 31.91 -8.73 -6.46
CA ALA A 13 32.36 -7.46 -7.01
C ALA A 13 33.29 -7.57 -8.24
N ILE A 14 33.75 -8.79 -8.61
CA ILE A 14 34.88 -8.98 -9.57
C ILE A 14 34.41 -9.53 -10.93
N ALA A 15 33.19 -9.39 -11.40
CA ALA A 15 32.81 -9.85 -12.74
C ALA A 15 32.22 -8.73 -13.61
N ILE A 16 32.93 -8.42 -14.64
CA ILE A 16 32.94 -7.36 -15.67
C ILE A 16 31.70 -7.34 -16.61
N PRO A 17 31.57 -6.34 -17.54
CA PRO A 17 30.49 -5.37 -17.56
C PRO A 17 29.43 -5.61 -18.66
N THR A 18 28.34 -4.92 -18.64
CA THR A 18 27.66 -4.11 -19.67
C THR A 18 26.15 -3.93 -19.40
N GLN A 19 25.76 -2.69 -19.40
CA GLN A 19 24.48 -2.03 -19.71
C GLN A 19 23.19 -2.49 -19.02
N ALA A 20 22.58 -1.61 -18.23
CA ALA A 20 21.33 -1.78 -17.51
C ALA A 20 20.15 -1.12 -18.22
N GLN A 21 19.04 -1.79 -18.13
CA GLN A 21 17.74 -1.21 -18.46
C GLN A 21 16.80 -1.30 -17.27
N ASP A 22 16.00 -0.26 -17.16
CA ASP A 22 14.90 -0.13 -16.24
C ASP A 22 13.96 -1.35 -16.35
N TRP A 23 13.37 -1.81 -15.25
CA TRP A 23 12.38 -2.88 -15.25
C TRP A 23 11.18 -2.62 -16.16
N LEU A 24 11.04 -1.42 -16.68
CA LEU A 24 9.82 -0.97 -17.33
C LEU A 24 9.86 -0.95 -18.87
N TYR A 25 11.00 -0.98 -19.54
CA TYR A 25 10.99 -0.89 -21.02
C TYR A 25 12.17 -1.58 -21.71
N THR A 26 11.89 -2.60 -22.49
CA THR A 26 12.59 -2.92 -23.75
C THR A 26 11.58 -3.44 -24.76
N ASP A 27 11.38 -2.67 -25.80
CA ASP A 27 10.65 -3.03 -27.00
C ASP A 27 11.50 -3.97 -27.87
N GLU A 28 11.32 -5.27 -27.71
CA GLU A 28 11.48 -6.24 -28.80
C GLU A 28 10.40 -7.30 -28.64
N VAL A 29 9.36 -7.18 -29.46
CA VAL A 29 8.29 -8.16 -29.57
C VAL A 29 8.84 -9.40 -30.26
N GLN A 30 9.44 -10.29 -29.49
CA GLN A 30 9.74 -11.64 -29.94
C GLN A 30 8.51 -12.54 -29.78
N GLU A 31 8.40 -13.58 -30.62
CA GLU A 31 7.29 -14.52 -30.60
C GLU A 31 6.98 -15.02 -29.18
N ALA A 32 5.70 -14.89 -28.77
CA ALA A 32 5.28 -15.11 -27.41
C ALA A 32 5.10 -16.60 -27.12
N GLU A 33 6.20 -17.29 -26.97
CA GLU A 33 6.21 -18.58 -26.27
C GLU A 33 6.20 -18.37 -24.77
N PRO A 34 5.53 -19.24 -23.97
CA PRO A 34 5.46 -19.11 -22.52
C PRO A 34 6.81 -18.99 -21.80
N LEU A 35 7.89 -19.47 -22.41
CA LEU A 35 9.24 -19.46 -21.86
C LEU A 35 10.13 -18.33 -22.42
N ASN A 36 9.58 -17.45 -23.26
CA ASN A 36 10.32 -16.28 -23.78
C ASN A 36 10.13 -15.06 -22.87
N ASN A 37 11.10 -14.14 -22.95
CA ASN A 37 11.09 -12.88 -22.22
C ASN A 37 11.01 -13.01 -20.67
N ILE A 38 11.59 -14.09 -20.13
CA ILE A 38 11.72 -14.24 -18.68
C ILE A 38 12.83 -13.31 -18.21
N ARG A 39 12.49 -12.38 -17.35
CA ARG A 39 13.41 -11.50 -16.63
C ARG A 39 13.94 -12.21 -15.39
N TYR A 40 15.19 -12.00 -15.06
CA TYR A 40 15.74 -12.41 -13.78
C TYR A 40 16.24 -11.20 -13.00
N LYS A 41 16.17 -11.31 -11.69
CA LYS A 41 16.78 -10.37 -10.74
C LYS A 41 17.52 -11.14 -9.66
N GLY A 42 18.77 -10.78 -9.42
CA GLY A 42 19.52 -11.13 -8.22
C GLY A 42 19.80 -9.85 -7.45
N GLU A 43 19.57 -9.84 -6.13
CA GLU A 43 19.74 -8.65 -5.31
C GLU A 43 20.26 -9.01 -3.93
N MET A 44 21.16 -8.19 -3.41
CA MET A 44 21.68 -8.28 -2.05
C MET A 44 21.57 -6.91 -1.39
N GLN A 45 21.08 -6.89 -0.15
CA GLN A 45 21.02 -5.67 0.66
C GLN A 45 21.66 -5.91 2.01
N ALA A 46 22.36 -4.89 2.50
CA ALA A 46 22.80 -4.77 3.89
C ALA A 46 22.35 -3.43 4.45
N SER A 47 21.85 -3.44 5.69
CA SER A 47 21.35 -2.27 6.41
C SER A 47 21.99 -2.21 7.79
N PHE A 48 22.45 -1.03 8.18
CA PHE A 48 23.08 -0.75 9.47
C PHE A 48 22.47 0.52 10.05
N SER A 49 21.99 0.45 11.29
CA SER A 49 21.32 1.57 11.93
C SER A 49 21.78 1.76 13.38
N LYS A 50 21.78 3.03 13.81
CA LYS A 50 21.78 3.43 15.20
C LYS A 50 20.31 3.67 15.61
N GLY A 51 19.82 2.95 16.61
CA GLY A 51 18.38 2.87 16.89
C GLY A 51 17.72 1.78 16.03
N GLN A 52 16.49 1.99 15.61
CA GLN A 52 15.79 1.15 14.64
C GLN A 52 16.13 1.59 13.20
N THR A 53 15.76 0.80 12.22
CA THR A 53 15.84 1.22 10.81
C THR A 53 14.93 2.43 10.61
N PRO A 54 15.45 3.59 10.10
CA PRO A 54 14.66 4.78 9.85
C PRO A 54 13.47 4.56 8.93
N LEU A 55 12.41 5.36 9.11
CA LEU A 55 11.13 5.21 8.41
C LEU A 55 11.29 4.99 6.91
N TRP A 56 11.98 5.87 6.21
CA TRP A 56 12.08 5.80 4.74
C TRP A 56 13.08 4.76 4.24
N LEU A 57 13.88 4.16 5.12
CA LEU A 57 14.64 2.94 4.81
C LEU A 57 13.82 1.66 5.02
N ASN A 58 12.71 1.75 5.77
CA ASN A 58 11.80 0.64 6.07
C ASN A 58 10.53 0.67 5.20
N ALA A 59 9.90 1.82 5.04
CA ALA A 59 8.56 1.99 4.47
C ALA A 59 8.50 1.86 2.94
N ASN A 60 7.31 1.54 2.43
CA ASN A 60 6.98 1.48 1.00
C ASN A 60 7.88 0.54 0.18
N LYS A 61 8.25 -0.60 0.77
CA LYS A 61 9.08 -1.64 0.15
C LYS A 61 8.35 -2.98 0.03
N HIS A 62 7.03 -2.95 0.00
CA HIS A 62 6.20 -4.17 0.02
C HIS A 62 6.60 -5.12 1.17
N GLY A 63 6.86 -4.58 2.35
CA GLY A 63 7.24 -5.33 3.53
C GLY A 63 8.61 -6.01 3.47
N LEU A 64 9.42 -5.74 2.44
CA LEU A 64 10.79 -6.25 2.34
C LEU A 64 11.74 -5.35 3.11
N SER A 65 11.63 -5.36 4.42
CA SER A 65 12.37 -4.52 5.35
C SER A 65 12.36 -5.13 6.75
N SER A 66 13.23 -4.61 7.63
CA SER A 66 13.30 -4.99 9.04
C SER A 66 13.67 -3.77 9.88
N LEU A 67 13.17 -3.73 11.15
CA LEU A 67 13.53 -2.68 12.11
C LEU A 67 14.83 -2.96 12.85
N ASP A 68 15.40 -4.17 12.72
CA ASP A 68 16.65 -4.52 13.39
C ASP A 68 17.81 -3.61 12.96
N LYS A 69 18.66 -3.29 13.93
CA LYS A 69 19.83 -2.41 13.74
C LYS A 69 20.78 -2.88 12.65
N THR A 70 20.87 -4.19 12.48
CA THR A 70 21.68 -4.82 11.46
C THR A 70 20.84 -5.86 10.77
N ASN A 71 20.45 -5.61 9.54
CA ASN A 71 19.63 -6.52 8.76
C ASN A 71 20.09 -6.56 7.30
N GLY A 72 19.55 -7.48 6.55
CA GLY A 72 19.85 -7.61 5.14
C GLY A 72 19.17 -8.80 4.49
N TYR A 73 19.35 -8.97 3.21
CA TYR A 73 18.79 -10.10 2.50
C TYR A 73 19.55 -10.45 1.22
N MET A 74 19.35 -11.68 0.75
CA MET A 74 19.59 -12.11 -0.61
C MET A 74 18.26 -12.44 -1.29
N ARG A 75 18.05 -11.96 -2.51
CA ARG A 75 16.82 -12.11 -3.27
C ARG A 75 17.09 -12.63 -4.66
N VAL A 76 16.30 -13.57 -5.11
CA VAL A 76 16.29 -14.08 -6.49
C VAL A 76 14.86 -14.05 -7.01
N ALA A 77 14.68 -13.45 -8.18
CA ALA A 77 13.38 -13.38 -8.82
C ALA A 77 13.48 -13.78 -10.29
N LEU A 78 12.42 -14.46 -10.74
CA LEU A 78 12.15 -14.76 -12.14
C LEU A 78 10.74 -14.26 -12.44
N GLU A 79 10.59 -13.48 -13.51
CA GLU A 79 9.30 -12.90 -13.89
C GLU A 79 9.13 -12.93 -15.41
N ARG A 80 7.98 -13.34 -15.86
CA ARG A 80 7.47 -13.07 -17.20
C ARG A 80 6.30 -12.10 -17.09
N PRO A 81 6.50 -10.81 -17.41
CA PRO A 81 5.44 -9.84 -17.26
C PRO A 81 4.34 -10.04 -18.30
N LEU A 82 3.09 -9.80 -17.87
CA LEU A 82 1.91 -9.90 -18.73
C LEU A 82 1.98 -8.99 -19.96
N GLN A 83 2.64 -7.84 -19.85
CA GLN A 83 2.86 -6.87 -20.92
C GLN A 83 3.63 -7.44 -22.11
N THR A 84 4.39 -8.52 -21.93
CA THR A 84 5.07 -9.24 -23.01
C THR A 84 4.10 -9.62 -24.15
N ASP A 85 2.84 -9.89 -23.82
CA ASP A 85 1.79 -10.26 -24.78
C ASP A 85 0.84 -9.10 -25.09
N SER A 86 1.24 -7.84 -24.92
CA SER A 86 0.37 -6.66 -25.07
C SER A 86 -0.35 -6.56 -26.42
N ALA A 87 0.31 -6.96 -27.50
CA ALA A 87 -0.26 -6.95 -28.85
C ALA A 87 -1.26 -8.09 -29.13
N ARG A 88 -1.48 -9.01 -28.20
CA ARG A 88 -2.35 -10.19 -28.38
C ARG A 88 -3.66 -10.06 -27.62
N ARG A 89 -4.69 -10.81 -28.05
CA ARG A 89 -5.98 -10.89 -27.34
C ARG A 89 -5.87 -11.60 -25.99
N TRP A 90 -4.88 -12.45 -25.81
CA TRP A 90 -4.59 -13.15 -24.56
C TRP A 90 -3.13 -12.95 -24.17
N GLY A 91 -2.84 -13.06 -22.91
CA GLY A 91 -1.49 -12.96 -22.39
C GLY A 91 -1.32 -13.83 -21.15
N LEU A 92 -0.08 -14.25 -20.89
CA LEU A 92 0.32 -15.02 -19.73
C LEU A 92 1.45 -14.29 -19.01
N GLY A 93 1.28 -14.07 -17.72
CA GLY A 93 2.32 -13.57 -16.81
C GLY A 93 2.53 -14.53 -15.66
N TYR A 94 3.72 -14.57 -15.10
CA TYR A 94 4.03 -15.30 -13.88
C TYR A 94 5.30 -14.78 -13.23
N ALA A 95 5.42 -14.98 -11.92
CA ALA A 95 6.66 -14.71 -11.21
C ALA A 95 6.87 -15.67 -10.04
N LEU A 96 8.15 -15.86 -9.73
CA LEU A 96 8.61 -16.41 -8.46
C LEU A 96 9.75 -15.53 -7.95
N ASP A 97 9.58 -14.98 -6.76
CA ASP A 97 10.48 -14.02 -6.12
C ASP A 97 10.65 -14.41 -4.66
N VAL A 98 11.83 -14.92 -4.33
CA VAL A 98 12.15 -15.50 -3.02
C VAL A 98 13.33 -14.77 -2.42
N VAL A 99 13.25 -14.54 -1.13
CA VAL A 99 14.24 -13.83 -0.34
C VAL A 99 14.70 -14.69 0.83
N ALA A 100 16.00 -14.78 1.01
CA ALA A 100 16.66 -15.27 2.22
C ALA A 100 17.06 -14.07 3.08
N PRO A 101 16.29 -13.72 4.12
CA PRO A 101 16.52 -12.55 4.94
C PRO A 101 17.45 -12.85 6.11
N LEU A 102 18.02 -11.79 6.68
CA LEU A 102 18.82 -11.81 7.90
C LEU A 102 18.23 -10.79 8.89
N HIS A 103 17.79 -11.24 10.06
CA HIS A 103 17.11 -10.44 11.09
C HIS A 103 15.81 -9.79 10.58
N TYR A 104 14.94 -10.62 10.00
CA TYR A 104 13.57 -10.27 9.61
C TYR A 104 12.56 -11.05 10.45
N THR A 105 11.31 -10.71 10.30
CA THR A 105 10.18 -11.39 10.97
C THR A 105 9.96 -12.83 10.48
N SER A 106 10.63 -13.27 9.45
CA SER A 106 10.55 -14.64 8.92
C SER A 106 11.88 -15.10 8.36
N ASN A 107 12.13 -16.41 8.35
CA ASN A 107 13.36 -17.02 7.86
C ASN A 107 13.44 -17.10 6.32
N VAL A 108 12.29 -17.07 5.66
CA VAL A 108 12.15 -17.02 4.20
C VAL A 108 11.01 -16.09 3.87
N VAL A 109 11.20 -15.23 2.88
CA VAL A 109 10.13 -14.37 2.38
C VAL A 109 9.83 -14.75 0.93
N VAL A 110 8.60 -15.16 0.67
CA VAL A 110 8.06 -15.25 -0.68
C VAL A 110 7.49 -13.87 -1.01
N GLN A 111 8.29 -13.08 -1.71
CA GLN A 111 7.93 -11.70 -2.04
C GLN A 111 6.86 -11.62 -3.12
N GLN A 112 6.98 -12.49 -4.12
CA GLN A 112 5.94 -12.72 -5.13
C GLN A 112 5.94 -14.18 -5.56
N ALA A 113 4.75 -14.76 -5.71
CA ALA A 113 4.53 -16.05 -6.33
C ALA A 113 3.14 -16.02 -6.96
N TYR A 114 3.05 -15.83 -8.28
CA TYR A 114 1.78 -15.70 -8.95
C TYR A 114 1.79 -16.24 -10.37
N ILE A 115 0.58 -16.53 -10.86
CA ILE A 115 0.27 -16.75 -12.27
C ILE A 115 -0.87 -15.80 -12.63
N GLU A 116 -0.77 -15.19 -13.81
CA GLU A 116 -1.82 -14.31 -14.33
C GLU A 116 -2.11 -14.57 -15.79
N GLY A 117 -3.39 -14.55 -16.14
CA GLY A 117 -3.88 -14.68 -17.50
C GLY A 117 -4.71 -13.46 -17.88
N ARG A 118 -4.50 -12.94 -19.08
CA ARG A 118 -5.30 -11.86 -19.66
C ARG A 118 -6.10 -12.38 -20.84
N TRP A 119 -7.36 -11.96 -20.89
CA TRP A 119 -8.23 -12.11 -22.05
C TRP A 119 -8.82 -10.76 -22.42
N LEU A 120 -8.50 -10.26 -23.61
CA LEU A 120 -8.85 -8.92 -24.06
C LEU A 120 -8.38 -7.84 -23.05
N HIS A 121 -9.32 -7.20 -22.34
CA HIS A 121 -9.06 -6.15 -21.36
C HIS A 121 -9.04 -6.68 -19.91
N GLY A 122 -9.61 -7.87 -19.66
CA GLY A 122 -9.69 -8.48 -18.32
C GLY A 122 -8.48 -9.35 -18.02
N ALA A 123 -8.04 -9.38 -16.77
CA ALA A 123 -6.97 -10.24 -16.29
C ALA A 123 -7.38 -10.93 -14.98
N LEU A 124 -7.03 -12.21 -14.87
CA LEU A 124 -7.16 -13.00 -13.65
C LEU A 124 -5.75 -13.31 -13.12
N THR A 125 -5.48 -12.93 -11.89
CA THR A 125 -4.22 -13.22 -11.18
C THR A 125 -4.50 -14.11 -9.98
N VAL A 126 -3.68 -15.13 -9.78
CA VAL A 126 -3.74 -16.02 -8.60
C VAL A 126 -2.38 -16.05 -7.94
N GLY A 127 -2.31 -15.72 -6.66
CA GLY A 127 -1.11 -15.74 -5.85
C GLY A 127 -0.75 -14.40 -5.24
N SER A 128 0.48 -14.28 -4.75
CA SER A 128 1.04 -13.09 -4.14
C SER A 128 1.76 -12.25 -5.18
N LYS A 129 1.28 -11.03 -5.43
CA LYS A 129 1.85 -10.08 -6.40
C LYS A 129 1.97 -8.69 -5.79
N GLN A 130 3.06 -8.01 -6.06
CA GLN A 130 3.23 -6.59 -5.74
C GLN A 130 2.36 -5.74 -6.67
N TRP A 131 1.41 -4.99 -6.10
CA TRP A 131 0.56 -4.08 -6.83
C TRP A 131 1.03 -2.65 -6.61
N PRO A 132 1.07 -1.80 -7.63
CA PRO A 132 1.37 -0.39 -7.45
C PRO A 132 0.20 0.33 -6.76
N MET A 133 0.49 1.44 -6.10
CA MET A 133 -0.54 2.41 -5.72
C MET A 133 -1.09 3.08 -6.97
N GLU A 134 -2.39 3.27 -6.97
CA GLU A 134 -3.06 3.99 -8.05
C GLU A 134 -3.11 5.50 -7.79
N LEU A 135 -3.15 6.28 -8.84
CA LEU A 135 -3.24 7.75 -8.83
C LEU A 135 -2.14 8.50 -8.06
N LYS A 136 -1.09 7.81 -7.62
CA LYS A 136 0.03 8.37 -6.86
C LYS A 136 1.38 7.93 -7.42
N ASN A 137 2.42 8.68 -7.11
CA ASN A 137 3.79 8.31 -7.45
C ASN A 137 4.31 7.23 -6.50
N ASN A 138 4.59 6.04 -7.03
CA ASN A 138 5.02 4.88 -6.22
C ASN A 138 6.44 5.00 -5.63
N ARG A 139 7.21 6.02 -6.02
CA ARG A 139 8.58 6.25 -5.52
C ARG A 139 8.68 7.43 -4.55
N LEU A 140 7.83 8.43 -4.75
CA LEU A 140 7.97 9.74 -4.10
C LEU A 140 6.82 10.06 -3.14
N SER A 141 5.66 9.43 -3.28
CA SER A 141 4.51 9.60 -2.37
C SER A 141 4.78 8.97 -1.01
N SER A 142 4.20 9.53 0.03
CA SER A 142 4.19 8.95 1.38
C SER A 142 3.43 7.63 1.44
N GLY A 143 2.43 7.41 0.59
CA GLY A 143 1.66 6.17 0.50
C GLY A 143 0.16 6.40 0.28
N SER A 144 -0.56 5.38 -0.21
CA SER A 144 -2.01 5.36 -0.27
C SER A 144 -2.61 5.05 1.10
N GLN A 145 -3.77 5.60 1.42
CA GLN A 145 -4.37 5.36 2.73
C GLN A 145 -5.06 4.00 2.83
N THR A 146 -5.59 3.44 1.74
CA THR A 146 -6.25 2.13 1.76
C THR A 146 -5.38 1.04 1.15
N LEU A 147 -5.03 1.15 -0.13
CA LEU A 147 -4.27 0.13 -0.88
C LEU A 147 -2.85 0.63 -1.14
N GLY A 148 -2.00 0.48 -0.13
CA GLY A 148 -0.60 0.91 -0.17
C GLY A 148 0.38 -0.17 -0.61
N ILE A 149 1.67 0.21 -0.61
CA ILE A 149 2.80 -0.66 -0.95
C ILE A 149 3.74 -0.88 0.26
N ASN A 150 3.24 -0.64 1.47
CA ASN A 150 4.07 -0.70 2.66
C ASN A 150 4.21 -2.12 3.20
N ALA A 151 3.13 -2.90 3.29
CA ALA A 151 3.14 -4.27 3.78
C ALA A 151 3.49 -5.30 2.70
N ARG A 152 3.79 -6.54 3.11
CA ARG A 152 3.94 -7.68 2.18
C ARG A 152 2.65 -7.89 1.39
N PRO A 153 2.75 -8.26 0.09
CA PRO A 153 1.57 -8.55 -0.71
C PRO A 153 0.76 -9.71 -0.12
N VAL A 154 -0.56 -9.53 -0.01
CA VAL A 154 -1.47 -10.58 0.42
C VAL A 154 -1.74 -11.53 -0.74
N PRO A 155 -1.58 -12.87 -0.57
CA PRO A 155 -1.97 -13.86 -1.58
C PRO A 155 -3.47 -13.77 -1.87
N GLN A 156 -3.85 -13.68 -3.15
CA GLN A 156 -5.25 -13.47 -3.54
C GLN A 156 -5.56 -14.01 -4.92
N VAL A 157 -6.84 -14.23 -5.18
CA VAL A 157 -7.44 -14.36 -6.51
C VAL A 157 -8.01 -13.01 -6.88
N ARG A 158 -7.50 -12.40 -7.96
CA ARG A 158 -7.85 -11.04 -8.37
C ARG A 158 -8.29 -11.01 -9.83
N LEU A 159 -9.53 -10.58 -10.05
CA LEU A 159 -10.07 -10.25 -11.36
C LEU A 159 -9.96 -8.74 -11.56
N ALA A 160 -9.38 -8.31 -12.67
CA ALA A 160 -9.09 -6.89 -12.91
C ALA A 160 -9.27 -6.47 -14.36
N LEU A 161 -9.53 -5.19 -14.55
CA LEU A 161 -9.18 -4.40 -15.73
C LEU A 161 -7.86 -3.68 -15.39
N PRO A 162 -6.69 -4.24 -15.72
CA PRO A 162 -5.41 -3.74 -15.22
C PRO A 162 -5.00 -2.40 -15.84
N ASN A 163 -5.53 -2.08 -17.02
CA ASN A 163 -5.31 -0.82 -17.72
C ASN A 163 -6.63 -0.12 -17.98
N TYR A 164 -6.61 1.18 -18.16
CA TYR A 164 -7.78 1.94 -18.54
C TYR A 164 -8.36 1.44 -19.87
N TRP A 165 -9.56 0.89 -19.83
CA TRP A 165 -10.32 0.49 -20.99
C TRP A 165 -11.21 1.63 -21.45
N THR A 166 -10.99 2.10 -22.67
CA THR A 166 -11.81 3.15 -23.27
C THR A 166 -13.19 2.60 -23.63
N LEU A 167 -14.23 3.21 -23.07
CA LEU A 167 -15.62 2.78 -23.29
C LEU A 167 -16.09 3.15 -24.69
N PRO A 168 -16.66 2.22 -25.47
CA PRO A 168 -16.93 2.42 -26.90
C PRO A 168 -18.04 3.43 -27.19
N PHE A 169 -18.91 3.72 -26.22
CA PHE A 169 -20.05 4.62 -26.39
C PHE A 169 -19.78 6.09 -26.00
N ALA A 170 -18.61 6.39 -25.48
CA ALA A 170 -18.30 7.73 -24.92
C ALA A 170 -17.36 8.57 -25.80
N GLY A 171 -17.25 8.26 -27.10
CA GLY A 171 -16.42 9.00 -28.03
C GLY A 171 -14.92 9.06 -27.63
N GLY A 172 -14.46 8.11 -26.84
CA GLY A 172 -13.08 8.02 -26.34
C GLY A 172 -12.80 8.81 -25.07
N TRP A 173 -13.80 9.51 -24.50
CA TRP A 173 -13.61 10.35 -23.31
C TRP A 173 -13.65 9.60 -21.99
N LEU A 174 -14.40 8.49 -21.91
CA LEU A 174 -14.57 7.73 -20.69
C LEU A 174 -13.73 6.46 -20.73
N GLN A 175 -12.95 6.25 -19.68
CA GLN A 175 -12.09 5.08 -19.53
C GLN A 175 -12.30 4.49 -18.11
N LEU A 176 -12.36 3.17 -18.05
CA LEU A 176 -12.61 2.42 -16.81
C LEU A 176 -11.42 1.51 -16.49
N LYS A 177 -11.04 1.46 -15.22
CA LYS A 177 -10.06 0.55 -14.65
C LYS A 177 -10.57 0.05 -13.30
N GLY A 178 -10.14 -1.11 -12.85
CA GLY A 178 -10.51 -1.58 -11.51
C GLY A 178 -10.21 -3.03 -11.26
N HIS A 179 -10.57 -3.49 -10.06
CA HIS A 179 -10.40 -4.88 -9.67
C HIS A 179 -11.36 -5.30 -8.56
N ILE A 180 -11.50 -6.62 -8.44
CA ILE A 180 -12.11 -7.32 -7.29
C ILE A 180 -11.18 -8.47 -6.94
N ALA A 181 -10.89 -8.64 -5.65
CA ALA A 181 -10.00 -9.68 -5.19
C ALA A 181 -10.44 -10.27 -3.85
N TYR A 182 -10.16 -11.55 -3.68
CA TYR A 182 -10.29 -12.26 -2.41
C TYR A 182 -8.99 -12.99 -2.11
N GLY A 183 -8.55 -12.93 -0.86
CA GLY A 183 -7.31 -13.51 -0.39
C GLY A 183 -7.36 -13.94 1.05
N MET A 184 -6.20 -14.27 1.58
CA MET A 184 -6.03 -14.64 2.98
C MET A 184 -4.71 -14.07 3.50
N MET A 185 -4.76 -13.46 4.69
CA MET A 185 -3.55 -13.01 5.39
C MET A 185 -2.68 -14.20 5.75
N THR A 186 -1.38 -14.02 5.66
CA THR A 186 -0.38 -15.03 6.02
C THR A 186 0.60 -14.41 6.99
N ASP A 187 0.98 -15.10 8.07
CA ASP A 187 1.88 -14.54 9.06
C ASP A 187 2.89 -15.53 9.68
N ASP A 188 2.80 -16.84 9.32
CA ASP A 188 3.68 -17.89 9.87
C ASP A 188 3.83 -17.79 11.40
N ASN A 189 2.70 -17.61 12.11
CA ASN A 189 2.59 -17.38 13.55
C ASN A 189 3.22 -16.07 14.05
N TRP A 190 3.55 -15.12 13.18
CA TRP A 190 4.15 -13.83 13.59
C TRP A 190 3.31 -13.12 14.66
N GLN A 191 1.97 -13.11 14.53
CA GLN A 191 1.09 -12.46 15.50
C GLN A 191 1.18 -13.12 16.87
N HIS A 192 1.24 -14.46 16.95
CA HIS A 192 1.42 -15.20 18.18
C HIS A 192 2.75 -14.88 18.88
N ASP A 193 3.84 -14.92 18.11
CA ASP A 193 5.19 -14.65 18.62
C ASP A 193 5.30 -13.20 19.11
N PHE A 194 4.74 -12.25 18.36
CA PHE A 194 4.79 -10.83 18.68
C PHE A 194 3.95 -10.49 19.92
N THR A 195 2.77 -11.07 20.06
CA THR A 195 1.88 -10.82 21.21
C THR A 195 2.22 -11.68 22.43
N GLY A 196 3.00 -12.74 22.26
CA GLY A 196 3.24 -13.76 23.27
C GLY A 196 1.95 -14.41 23.79
N TYR A 197 0.89 -14.45 22.99
CA TYR A 197 -0.47 -14.90 23.34
C TYR A 197 -1.12 -14.11 24.49
N GLN A 198 -0.60 -12.93 24.80
CA GLN A 198 -1.08 -12.12 25.94
C GLN A 198 -1.85 -10.87 25.51
N ASN A 199 -1.88 -10.58 24.24
CA ASN A 199 -2.63 -9.48 23.64
C ASN A 199 -3.47 -9.99 22.47
N SER A 200 -4.43 -9.18 22.00
CA SER A 200 -5.32 -9.53 20.91
C SER A 200 -4.55 -9.83 19.62
N TYR A 201 -5.00 -10.86 18.90
CA TYR A 201 -4.49 -11.27 17.59
C TYR A 201 -5.61 -11.96 16.80
N ALA A 202 -5.42 -12.23 15.52
CA ALA A 202 -6.42 -12.92 14.70
C ALA A 202 -5.76 -13.92 13.74
N ASP A 203 -6.31 -15.15 13.74
CA ASP A 203 -5.82 -16.26 12.92
C ASP A 203 -6.62 -16.40 11.62
N ARG A 204 -5.93 -16.76 10.52
CA ARG A 204 -6.53 -17.13 9.23
C ARG A 204 -7.50 -16.08 8.70
N VAL A 205 -7.20 -14.83 8.92
CA VAL A 205 -8.02 -13.70 8.48
C VAL A 205 -8.14 -13.71 6.97
N LEU A 206 -9.36 -13.62 6.46
CA LEU A 206 -9.63 -13.45 5.05
C LEU A 206 -9.50 -11.99 4.66
N TYR A 207 -9.13 -11.76 3.43
CA TYR A 207 -8.89 -10.45 2.84
C TYR A 207 -9.76 -10.25 1.60
N HIS A 208 -10.37 -9.09 1.50
CA HIS A 208 -11.04 -8.65 0.30
C HIS A 208 -10.52 -7.27 -0.10
N SER A 209 -10.37 -7.03 -1.41
CA SER A 209 -10.16 -5.69 -1.93
C SER A 209 -10.92 -5.49 -3.25
N LYS A 210 -11.39 -4.28 -3.44
CA LYS A 210 -12.02 -3.84 -4.68
C LYS A 210 -11.69 -2.39 -4.94
N ALA A 211 -11.56 -2.03 -6.20
CA ALA A 211 -11.42 -0.64 -6.61
C ALA A 211 -11.99 -0.42 -8.01
N GLY A 212 -12.56 0.74 -8.21
CA GLY A 212 -13.01 1.20 -9.51
C GLY A 212 -12.52 2.61 -9.76
N TYR A 213 -11.98 2.87 -10.94
CA TYR A 213 -11.46 4.18 -11.35
C TYR A 213 -12.06 4.56 -12.69
N LEU A 214 -12.64 5.74 -12.74
CA LEU A 214 -13.14 6.38 -13.95
C LEU A 214 -12.18 7.50 -14.35
N ARG A 215 -11.70 7.46 -15.59
CA ARG A 215 -10.94 8.56 -16.18
C ARG A 215 -11.81 9.27 -17.22
N ILE A 216 -11.88 10.59 -17.09
CA ILE A 216 -12.46 11.50 -18.06
C ILE A 216 -11.31 12.24 -18.72
N GLY A 217 -11.08 11.95 -19.98
CA GLY A 217 -9.96 12.51 -20.76
C GLY A 217 -9.78 11.75 -22.05
N ARG A 218 -9.10 12.36 -22.98
CA ARG A 218 -8.82 11.76 -24.29
C ARG A 218 -7.32 11.84 -24.54
N ASP A 219 -6.91 11.75 -25.76
CA ASP A 219 -5.52 11.90 -26.19
C ASP A 219 -4.85 13.11 -25.51
N GLU A 220 -3.84 12.87 -24.66
CA GLU A 220 -3.19 13.89 -23.83
C GLU A 220 -2.42 14.92 -24.65
N ASP A 221 -2.02 14.60 -25.87
CA ASP A 221 -1.32 15.52 -26.76
C ASP A 221 -2.27 16.54 -27.39
N MET A 222 -3.55 16.16 -27.60
CA MET A 222 -4.58 17.07 -28.12
C MET A 222 -5.43 17.70 -27.01
N TYR A 223 -5.62 17.00 -25.90
CA TYR A 223 -6.46 17.39 -24.78
C TYR A 223 -5.67 17.26 -23.47
N PRO A 224 -4.91 18.30 -23.10
CA PRO A 224 -3.94 18.20 -22.00
C PRO A 224 -4.55 17.99 -20.61
N PHE A 225 -5.86 18.13 -20.47
CA PHE A 225 -6.56 18.00 -19.19
C PHE A 225 -7.29 16.66 -19.05
N SER A 226 -7.09 15.97 -17.93
CA SER A 226 -7.85 14.78 -17.59
C SER A 226 -8.18 14.73 -16.10
N VAL A 227 -9.29 14.07 -15.77
CA VAL A 227 -9.78 13.84 -14.40
C VAL A 227 -9.86 12.33 -14.18
N GLU A 228 -9.29 11.87 -13.11
CA GLU A 228 -9.42 10.49 -12.63
C GLU A 228 -10.09 10.52 -11.26
N MET A 229 -11.08 9.67 -11.05
CA MET A 229 -11.77 9.51 -9.78
C MET A 229 -12.03 8.04 -9.52
N GLY A 230 -11.99 7.64 -8.26
CA GLY A 230 -12.19 6.25 -7.90
C GLY A 230 -12.60 6.05 -6.46
N LEU A 231 -13.00 4.82 -6.20
CA LEU A 231 -13.26 4.31 -4.87
C LEU A 231 -12.39 3.06 -4.68
N GLU A 232 -11.56 3.10 -3.65
CA GLU A 232 -10.80 1.95 -3.15
C GLU A 232 -11.48 1.45 -1.89
N MET A 233 -11.67 0.14 -1.76
CA MET A 233 -12.19 -0.48 -0.54
C MET A 233 -11.46 -1.77 -0.26
N ALA A 234 -11.30 -2.08 1.02
CA ALA A 234 -10.76 -3.34 1.48
C ALA A 234 -11.45 -3.78 2.78
N CYS A 235 -11.35 -5.07 3.06
CA CYS A 235 -12.00 -5.68 4.23
C CYS A 235 -11.15 -6.84 4.76
N GLU A 236 -10.94 -6.87 6.07
CA GLU A 236 -10.53 -8.06 6.81
C GLU A 236 -11.79 -8.71 7.38
N PHE A 237 -11.97 -10.02 7.16
CA PHE A 237 -13.16 -10.73 7.59
C PHE A 237 -12.88 -12.20 7.88
N GLY A 238 -13.82 -12.89 8.52
CA GLY A 238 -13.66 -14.31 8.82
C GLY A 238 -12.49 -14.61 9.75
N GLY A 239 -11.92 -15.79 9.66
CA GLY A 239 -10.84 -16.23 10.54
C GLY A 239 -11.30 -16.50 11.97
N THR A 240 -10.37 -16.39 12.92
CA THR A 240 -10.62 -16.58 14.35
C THR A 240 -9.95 -15.44 15.13
N PRO A 241 -10.67 -14.35 15.43
CA PRO A 241 -10.16 -13.30 16.30
C PRO A 241 -10.08 -13.76 17.76
N HIS A 242 -8.96 -13.51 18.41
CA HIS A 242 -8.72 -13.72 19.83
C HIS A 242 -8.57 -12.34 20.49
N VAL A 243 -9.54 -11.96 21.28
CA VAL A 243 -9.63 -10.61 21.88
C VAL A 243 -9.34 -10.68 23.36
N LYS A 244 -8.44 -9.83 23.83
CA LYS A 244 -8.17 -9.64 25.25
C LYS A 244 -9.23 -8.73 25.86
N LEU A 245 -9.96 -9.25 26.83
CA LEU A 245 -10.94 -8.48 27.57
C LEU A 245 -10.29 -7.62 28.69
N ALA A 246 -11.07 -6.71 29.25
CA ALA A 246 -10.61 -5.80 30.31
C ALA A 246 -10.17 -6.54 31.60
N ASP A 247 -10.70 -7.73 31.87
CA ASP A 247 -10.30 -8.60 32.98
C ASP A 247 -9.02 -9.39 32.72
N GLY A 248 -8.43 -9.23 31.52
CA GLY A 248 -7.22 -9.91 31.07
C GLY A 248 -7.45 -11.28 30.42
N SER A 249 -8.68 -11.79 30.39
CA SER A 249 -9.00 -13.05 29.72
C SER A 249 -8.93 -12.92 28.19
N MET A 250 -8.56 -14.02 27.51
CA MET A 250 -8.58 -14.12 26.04
C MET A 250 -9.84 -14.87 25.62
N VAL A 251 -10.60 -14.29 24.71
CA VAL A 251 -11.85 -14.87 24.20
C VAL A 251 -11.82 -14.92 22.68
N GLU A 252 -12.25 -16.04 22.12
CA GLU A 252 -12.52 -16.15 20.69
C GLU A 252 -13.82 -15.42 20.36
N MET A 253 -13.73 -14.44 19.44
CA MET A 253 -14.91 -13.69 19.00
C MET A 253 -15.55 -14.36 17.78
N PRO A 254 -16.88 -14.34 17.67
CA PRO A 254 -17.55 -14.81 16.48
C PRO A 254 -17.14 -13.97 15.26
N ALA A 255 -16.72 -14.64 14.19
CA ALA A 255 -16.48 -14.03 12.90
C ALA A 255 -17.43 -14.59 11.85
N GLY A 256 -17.75 -13.79 10.86
CA GLY A 256 -18.62 -14.20 9.76
C GLY A 256 -18.08 -15.40 9.01
N LYS A 257 -18.95 -16.35 8.67
CA LYS A 257 -18.61 -17.60 8.00
C LYS A 257 -19.45 -17.84 6.75
N GLY A 258 -18.89 -18.57 5.81
CA GLY A 258 -19.61 -19.01 4.61
C GLY A 258 -19.80 -17.89 3.58
N LEU A 259 -20.70 -18.13 2.62
CA LEU A 259 -20.91 -17.24 1.47
C LEU A 259 -21.44 -15.86 1.85
N SER A 260 -22.19 -15.75 2.96
CA SER A 260 -22.67 -14.45 3.45
C SER A 260 -21.54 -13.51 3.84
N ALA A 261 -20.50 -14.02 4.50
CA ALA A 261 -19.32 -13.21 4.87
C ALA A 261 -18.57 -12.69 3.63
N PHE A 262 -18.43 -13.52 2.59
CA PHE A 262 -17.85 -13.07 1.31
C PHE A 262 -18.70 -11.98 0.64
N TRP A 263 -20.04 -12.11 0.74
CA TRP A 263 -20.95 -11.12 0.20
C TRP A 263 -20.89 -9.79 1.00
N HIS A 264 -20.86 -9.85 2.34
CA HIS A 264 -20.73 -8.66 3.19
C HIS A 264 -19.36 -7.98 3.04
N ALA A 265 -18.29 -8.72 2.79
CA ALA A 265 -17.00 -8.13 2.43
C ALA A 265 -17.07 -7.37 1.08
N PHE A 266 -17.88 -7.87 0.11
CA PHE A 266 -18.06 -7.22 -1.18
C PHE A 266 -19.03 -6.04 -1.12
N ILE A 267 -20.21 -6.23 -0.54
CA ILE A 267 -21.18 -5.15 -0.27
C ILE A 267 -21.27 -5.00 1.24
N PRO A 268 -20.66 -3.92 1.79
CA PRO A 268 -20.65 -3.69 3.23
C PRO A 268 -22.05 -3.87 3.83
N GLY A 269 -22.16 -4.72 4.84
CA GLY A 269 -23.45 -5.09 5.47
C GLY A 269 -23.22 -6.14 6.55
N GLY A 270 -24.32 -6.78 6.99
CA GLY A 270 -24.25 -7.68 8.14
C GLY A 270 -24.19 -6.91 9.45
N GLN A 271 -23.86 -7.60 10.53
CA GLN A 271 -23.70 -7.00 11.85
C GLN A 271 -22.59 -7.75 12.60
N ASP A 272 -21.58 -7.03 13.01
CA ASP A 272 -20.59 -7.54 13.96
C ASP A 272 -21.08 -7.29 15.39
N THR A 273 -21.17 -8.36 16.17
CA THR A 273 -21.68 -8.31 17.55
C THR A 273 -20.63 -7.83 18.54
N SER A 274 -19.40 -7.65 18.12
CA SER A 274 -18.28 -7.27 18.99
C SER A 274 -18.15 -5.78 19.27
N ASP A 275 -18.83 -4.93 18.50
CA ASP A 275 -18.63 -3.47 18.53
C ASP A 275 -19.66 -2.69 19.36
N GLY A 276 -20.15 -3.26 20.44
CA GLY A 276 -20.91 -2.52 21.44
C GLY A 276 -22.40 -2.34 21.12
N MET A 277 -22.99 -1.24 21.58
CA MET A 277 -24.44 -1.00 21.57
C MET A 277 -25.01 -0.73 20.16
N TYR A 278 -24.18 -0.23 19.26
CA TYR A 278 -24.53 0.03 17.86
C TYR A 278 -23.81 -0.99 17.02
N GLY A 279 -24.55 -1.89 16.38
CA GLY A 279 -23.96 -2.91 15.51
C GLY A 279 -23.19 -2.28 14.36
N ASN A 280 -21.91 -2.60 14.25
CA ASN A 280 -21.07 -2.23 13.11
C ASN A 280 -21.24 -3.23 11.95
N MET A 281 -20.72 -2.88 10.78
CA MET A 281 -20.70 -3.80 9.63
C MET A 281 -19.84 -5.02 9.93
N GLU A 282 -20.15 -6.16 9.31
CA GLU A 282 -19.38 -7.38 9.47
C GLU A 282 -17.98 -7.21 8.86
N GLY A 283 -16.93 -7.46 9.67
CA GLY A 283 -15.54 -7.32 9.31
C GLY A 283 -15.00 -5.89 9.41
N ASN A 284 -13.68 -5.75 9.27
CA ASN A 284 -12.99 -4.47 9.25
C ASN A 284 -13.07 -3.86 7.84
N GLN A 285 -14.06 -3.03 7.59
CA GLN A 285 -14.31 -2.38 6.31
C GLN A 285 -13.65 -1.01 6.27
N LEU A 286 -12.81 -0.75 5.28
CA LEU A 286 -12.18 0.56 5.10
C LEU A 286 -12.03 0.92 3.62
N GLY A 287 -11.85 2.19 3.34
CA GLY A 287 -11.71 2.64 1.96
C GLY A 287 -11.27 4.09 1.82
N SER A 288 -11.14 4.50 0.57
CA SER A 288 -10.78 5.86 0.19
C SER A 288 -11.53 6.29 -1.07
N TRP A 289 -12.07 7.49 -1.03
CA TRP A 289 -12.40 8.23 -2.24
C TRP A 289 -11.12 8.87 -2.77
N VAL A 290 -10.74 8.52 -3.99
CA VAL A 290 -9.52 9.01 -4.62
C VAL A 290 -9.85 9.82 -5.87
N MET A 291 -9.14 10.93 -6.05
CA MET A 291 -9.31 11.81 -7.20
C MET A 291 -7.97 12.34 -7.65
N ARG A 292 -7.78 12.49 -8.96
CA ARG A 292 -6.61 13.14 -9.54
C ARG A 292 -6.99 13.98 -10.74
N LEU A 293 -6.53 15.22 -10.75
CA LEU A 293 -6.57 16.14 -11.88
C LEU A 293 -5.20 16.17 -12.53
N ASN A 294 -5.13 15.97 -13.82
CA ASN A 294 -3.89 16.03 -14.57
C ASN A 294 -3.94 17.13 -15.62
N TYR A 295 -2.82 17.84 -15.75
CA TYR A 295 -2.56 18.76 -16.84
C TYR A 295 -1.23 18.41 -17.50
N ASN A 296 -1.24 18.14 -18.80
CA ASN A 296 -0.10 17.68 -19.59
C ASN A 296 0.36 18.78 -20.56
N ALA A 297 1.29 19.63 -20.13
CA ALA A 297 1.92 20.63 -20.99
C ALA A 297 3.08 20.02 -21.81
N ASP A 298 3.61 20.73 -22.78
CA ASP A 298 4.68 20.24 -23.65
C ASP A 298 5.96 19.86 -22.88
N THR A 299 6.32 20.65 -21.87
CA THR A 299 7.59 20.50 -21.12
C THR A 299 7.42 19.92 -19.70
N TRP A 300 6.20 19.89 -19.18
CA TRP A 300 5.90 19.40 -17.84
C TRP A 300 4.51 18.78 -17.76
N ARG A 301 4.28 17.99 -16.72
CA ARG A 301 2.98 17.45 -16.33
C ARG A 301 2.74 17.78 -14.87
N LEU A 302 1.55 18.26 -14.56
CA LEU A 302 1.09 18.50 -13.19
C LEU A 302 -0.07 17.57 -12.88
N GLY A 303 0.03 16.84 -11.77
CA GLY A 303 -1.06 16.09 -11.17
C GLY A 303 -1.40 16.68 -9.79
N VAL A 304 -2.66 16.93 -9.52
CA VAL A 304 -3.15 17.29 -8.17
C VAL A 304 -4.12 16.20 -7.75
N TYR A 305 -3.93 15.63 -6.58
CA TYR A 305 -4.75 14.50 -6.13
C TYR A 305 -5.22 14.64 -4.68
N ALA A 306 -6.31 13.96 -4.41
CA ALA A 306 -6.89 13.83 -3.08
C ALA A 306 -7.17 12.36 -2.78
N ASP A 307 -7.01 11.98 -1.51
CA ASP A 307 -7.31 10.66 -0.98
C ASP A 307 -8.04 10.87 0.35
N HIS A 308 -9.36 10.65 0.33
CA HIS A 308 -10.26 10.84 1.47
C HIS A 308 -10.61 9.49 2.06
N PHE A 309 -9.97 9.16 3.16
CA PHE A 309 -10.08 7.89 3.86
C PHE A 309 -11.35 7.82 4.71
N PHE A 310 -11.91 6.62 4.83
CA PHE A 310 -13.03 6.30 5.71
C PHE A 310 -12.93 4.87 6.22
N GLU A 311 -13.55 4.60 7.35
CA GLU A 311 -13.76 3.26 7.88
C GLU A 311 -15.26 2.98 7.99
N ASP A 312 -15.64 1.71 7.80
CA ASP A 312 -17.02 1.23 7.75
C ASP A 312 -17.88 2.07 6.81
N HIS A 313 -18.84 2.82 7.33
CA HIS A 313 -19.68 3.75 6.58
C HIS A 313 -19.48 5.21 7.01
N SER A 314 -18.51 5.48 7.86
CA SER A 314 -18.10 6.83 8.21
C SER A 314 -17.50 7.55 7.00
N GLN A 315 -17.59 8.87 6.94
CA GLN A 315 -17.05 9.70 5.85
C GLN A 315 -17.54 9.32 4.43
N MET A 316 -18.53 8.43 4.31
CA MET A 316 -19.18 8.12 3.04
C MET A 316 -20.25 9.16 2.71
N PHE A 317 -20.59 9.28 1.41
CA PHE A 317 -21.72 10.06 0.98
C PHE A 317 -23.02 9.30 1.31
N LEU A 318 -23.64 9.64 2.43
CA LEU A 318 -24.90 9.03 2.87
C LEU A 318 -26.09 9.92 2.53
N LEU A 319 -27.18 9.27 2.10
CA LEU A 319 -28.49 9.89 1.99
C LEU A 319 -29.22 9.67 3.32
N ASP A 320 -29.45 10.74 4.07
CA ASP A 320 -30.28 10.69 5.25
C ASP A 320 -31.73 11.03 4.90
N TYR A 321 -32.63 10.12 5.25
CA TYR A 321 -34.06 10.25 5.01
C TYR A 321 -34.87 10.40 6.30
N ASN A 322 -34.25 10.26 7.46
CA ASN A 322 -34.94 10.21 8.74
C ASN A 322 -35.17 11.63 9.30
N GLY A 323 -36.18 11.76 10.11
CA GLY A 323 -36.40 12.97 10.91
C GLY A 323 -35.44 13.05 12.08
N TYR A 324 -35.36 14.22 12.69
CA TYR A 324 -34.60 14.50 13.89
C TYR A 324 -35.55 14.79 15.04
N GLY A 325 -35.11 14.56 16.26
CA GLY A 325 -35.90 14.83 17.44
C GLY A 325 -36.41 13.57 18.15
N THR A 326 -37.35 13.74 19.06
CA THR A 326 -37.96 12.65 19.85
C THR A 326 -39.38 12.37 19.42
N GLY A 327 -39.86 11.15 19.63
CA GLY A 327 -41.26 10.79 19.34
C GLY A 327 -41.57 10.70 17.85
N GLU A 328 -42.70 11.29 17.45
CA GLU A 328 -43.18 11.19 16.07
C GLU A 328 -42.35 11.96 15.06
N GLU A 329 -41.51 12.90 15.48
CA GLU A 329 -40.61 13.67 14.62
C GLU A 329 -39.61 12.78 13.87
N TRP A 330 -39.28 11.61 14.42
CA TRP A 330 -38.50 10.59 13.76
C TRP A 330 -39.11 10.02 12.49
N ASN A 331 -40.43 10.02 12.43
CA ASN A 331 -41.17 9.46 11.31
C ASN A 331 -41.42 10.50 10.20
N VAL A 332 -41.09 11.76 10.45
CA VAL A 332 -41.19 12.82 9.45
C VAL A 332 -40.02 12.70 8.47
N ARG A 333 -40.32 12.21 7.28
CA ARG A 333 -39.34 12.15 6.19
C ARG A 333 -38.95 13.57 5.79
N LYS A 334 -37.70 13.94 5.99
CA LYS A 334 -37.14 15.21 5.49
C LYS A 334 -36.69 15.05 4.06
N ASP A 335 -36.51 16.17 3.34
CA ASP A 335 -35.98 16.19 2.01
C ASP A 335 -34.59 15.51 2.00
N ARG A 336 -34.32 14.79 0.92
CA ARG A 336 -33.06 14.07 0.71
C ARG A 336 -31.88 15.02 0.89
N ARG A 337 -31.03 14.77 1.88
CA ARG A 337 -29.78 15.48 2.07
C ARG A 337 -28.61 14.53 1.85
N PHE A 338 -27.67 14.96 1.03
CA PHE A 338 -26.35 14.35 1.02
C PHE A 338 -25.53 14.94 2.15
N TYR A 339 -25.17 14.12 3.12
CA TYR A 339 -24.16 14.50 4.07
C TYR A 339 -22.79 14.20 3.46
N VAL A 340 -22.12 15.23 3.01
CA VAL A 340 -20.67 15.17 2.81
C VAL A 340 -20.08 15.35 4.20
N TYR A 341 -19.79 14.24 4.87
CA TYR A 341 -19.14 14.29 6.16
C TYR A 341 -17.78 14.96 5.98
N GLN A 342 -17.70 16.12 6.50
CA GLN A 342 -16.53 16.96 6.68
C GLN A 342 -15.24 16.44 6.04
N LEU A 343 -14.90 16.86 4.84
CA LEU A 343 -13.65 16.56 4.13
C LEU A 343 -12.38 17.01 4.91
N LYS A 344 -12.37 16.86 6.24
CA LYS A 344 -11.27 17.26 7.10
C LYS A 344 -10.15 16.23 7.09
N ASP A 345 -10.50 14.94 7.21
CA ASP A 345 -9.54 13.86 7.13
C ASP A 345 -9.26 13.56 5.66
N ILE A 346 -8.15 14.09 5.19
CA ILE A 346 -7.81 14.06 3.78
C ILE A 346 -6.30 14.07 3.58
N MET A 347 -5.86 13.41 2.54
CA MET A 347 -4.56 13.62 1.93
C MET A 347 -4.74 14.46 0.67
N LEU A 348 -3.99 15.53 0.56
CA LEU A 348 -3.89 16.35 -0.64
C LEU A 348 -2.47 16.26 -1.16
N GLY A 349 -2.30 15.96 -2.43
CA GLY A 349 -0.98 15.83 -3.05
C GLY A 349 -0.87 16.57 -4.36
N THR A 350 0.35 16.96 -4.67
CA THR A 350 0.72 17.56 -5.95
C THR A 350 1.95 16.86 -6.49
N GLU A 351 1.93 16.49 -7.75
CA GLU A 351 3.05 15.87 -8.48
C GLU A 351 3.38 16.69 -9.70
N LEU A 352 4.61 17.18 -9.77
CA LEU A 352 5.17 17.84 -10.94
C LEU A 352 6.18 16.90 -11.60
N ASN A 353 5.98 16.59 -12.86
CA ASN A 353 6.94 15.88 -13.71
C ASN A 353 7.51 16.84 -14.77
N LEU A 354 8.82 16.95 -14.82
CA LEU A 354 9.56 17.76 -15.81
C LEU A 354 10.04 16.82 -16.93
N LYS A 355 9.38 16.84 -18.10
CA LYS A 355 9.61 15.89 -19.21
C LYS A 355 11.05 15.88 -19.73
N TYR A 356 11.70 17.03 -19.69
CA TYR A 356 13.10 17.23 -20.12
C TYR A 356 14.05 17.57 -18.96
N GLY A 357 13.55 17.41 -17.72
CA GLY A 357 14.38 17.59 -16.54
C GLY A 357 15.47 16.54 -16.44
N THR A 358 16.69 16.96 -16.11
CA THR A 358 17.79 16.05 -15.83
C THR A 358 18.02 15.93 -14.33
N TRP A 359 18.60 16.95 -13.73
CA TRP A 359 18.90 16.96 -12.30
C TRP A 359 17.65 17.00 -11.41
N LEU A 360 16.52 17.48 -11.89
CA LEU A 360 15.20 17.40 -11.24
C LEU A 360 14.19 16.90 -12.27
N LYS A 361 13.55 15.75 -12.00
CA LYS A 361 12.57 15.13 -12.88
C LYS A 361 11.18 15.14 -12.28
N ASN A 362 11.05 14.72 -11.05
CA ASN A 362 9.77 14.62 -10.38
C ASN A 362 9.85 15.31 -9.01
N VAL A 363 8.76 15.97 -8.63
CA VAL A 363 8.55 16.53 -7.29
C VAL A 363 7.15 16.15 -6.84
N VAL A 364 7.03 15.61 -5.64
CA VAL A 364 5.77 15.31 -4.97
C VAL A 364 5.73 16.09 -3.66
N PHE A 365 4.63 16.79 -3.41
CA PHE A 365 4.33 17.39 -2.13
C PHE A 365 2.97 16.94 -1.64
N GLU A 366 2.88 16.51 -0.38
CA GLU A 366 1.65 15.99 0.22
C GLU A 366 1.40 16.63 1.59
N TYR A 367 0.12 16.86 1.86
CA TYR A 367 -0.43 17.21 3.15
C TYR A 367 -1.41 16.13 3.57
N LEU A 368 -1.25 15.60 4.78
CA LEU A 368 -2.16 14.61 5.37
C LEU A 368 -2.73 15.18 6.68
N PHE A 369 -4.02 15.00 6.84
CA PHE A 369 -4.72 15.30 8.09
C PHE A 369 -5.64 14.11 8.41
N THR A 370 -5.46 13.49 9.57
CA THR A 370 -6.21 12.32 10.02
C THR A 370 -6.75 12.47 11.44
N LYS A 371 -6.74 13.68 11.97
CA LYS A 371 -6.99 13.92 13.38
C LYS A 371 -8.47 13.90 13.76
N TYR A 372 -9.37 14.17 12.81
CA TYR A 372 -10.78 14.37 13.12
C TYR A 372 -11.50 13.05 13.43
N GLN A 373 -11.42 12.06 12.55
CA GLN A 373 -11.97 10.70 12.70
C GLN A 373 -13.42 10.74 13.21
N SER A 374 -14.31 11.29 12.39
CA SER A 374 -15.70 11.59 12.79
C SER A 374 -16.52 10.37 13.19
N GLY A 375 -16.13 9.19 12.71
CA GLY A 375 -16.86 7.96 12.92
C GLY A 375 -18.21 7.88 12.20
N PRO A 376 -18.90 6.75 12.31
CA PRO A 376 -20.22 6.57 11.74
C PRO A 376 -21.25 7.42 12.48
N TYR A 377 -22.27 7.87 11.75
CA TYR A 377 -23.45 8.49 12.35
C TYR A 377 -24.50 7.41 12.63
N ASN A 378 -24.81 7.24 13.90
CA ASN A 378 -25.84 6.31 14.34
C ASN A 378 -27.09 7.08 14.79
N HIS A 379 -28.26 6.59 14.41
CA HIS A 379 -29.54 7.08 14.92
C HIS A 379 -29.89 6.30 16.18
N ASP A 380 -29.76 6.92 17.34
CA ASP A 380 -30.37 6.38 18.55
C ASP A 380 -31.84 6.81 18.63
N ARG A 381 -32.74 5.88 18.33
CA ARG A 381 -34.18 6.11 18.36
C ARG A 381 -34.76 6.08 19.77
N THR A 382 -34.02 6.54 20.76
CA THR A 382 -34.51 6.64 22.15
C THR A 382 -34.90 8.06 22.48
N SER A 383 -35.77 8.21 23.48
CA SER A 383 -36.17 9.53 24.00
C SER A 383 -35.01 10.28 24.68
N ASN A 384 -33.93 9.60 24.98
CA ASN A 384 -32.78 10.18 25.67
C ASN A 384 -31.74 10.79 24.71
N ILE A 385 -31.71 10.33 23.46
CA ILE A 385 -30.77 10.78 22.43
C ILE A 385 -31.58 11.12 21.18
N PRO A 386 -32.02 12.36 21.07
CA PRO A 386 -32.99 12.77 20.05
C PRO A 386 -32.35 13.01 18.66
N ASP A 387 -31.04 12.91 18.54
CA ASP A 387 -30.33 13.28 17.31
C ASP A 387 -29.29 12.23 16.92
N HIS A 388 -28.58 12.48 15.83
CA HIS A 388 -27.50 11.64 15.39
C HIS A 388 -26.37 11.63 16.41
N MET A 389 -25.88 10.44 16.75
CA MET A 389 -24.61 10.28 17.44
C MET A 389 -23.52 10.01 16.43
N ALA A 390 -22.49 10.85 16.42
CA ALA A 390 -21.25 10.54 15.74
C ALA A 390 -20.41 9.60 16.62
N GLY A 391 -20.06 8.43 16.13
CA GLY A 391 -19.03 7.60 16.71
C GLY A 391 -17.65 8.25 16.56
N LEU A 392 -16.64 7.64 17.11
CA LEU A 392 -15.24 7.99 16.85
C LEU A 392 -14.60 6.79 16.16
N ASP A 393 -14.07 7.03 14.96
CA ASP A 393 -13.24 6.02 14.28
C ASP A 393 -11.90 5.89 15.01
N ASP A 394 -11.26 4.77 14.86
CA ASP A 394 -9.89 4.51 15.30
C ASP A 394 -9.10 3.96 14.12
N TYR A 395 -8.82 4.83 13.14
CA TYR A 395 -8.27 4.46 11.82
C TYR A 395 -7.17 3.41 11.89
N TYR A 396 -7.33 2.32 11.12
CA TYR A 396 -6.51 1.12 11.08
C TYR A 396 -6.61 0.22 12.32
N ASN A 397 -7.49 0.50 13.25
CA ASN A 397 -7.73 -0.37 14.40
C ASN A 397 -9.17 -0.87 14.38
N HIS A 398 -9.36 -2.14 14.72
CA HIS A 398 -10.66 -2.77 14.80
C HIS A 398 -10.70 -3.72 16.00
N GLY A 399 -11.88 -3.92 16.59
CA GLY A 399 -12.04 -4.77 17.78
C GLY A 399 -11.61 -6.21 17.56
N ASN A 400 -11.96 -6.80 16.43
CA ASN A 400 -11.67 -8.19 16.07
C ASN A 400 -10.37 -8.34 15.27
N TYR A 401 -10.05 -7.37 14.39
CA TYR A 401 -8.91 -7.43 13.46
C TYR A 401 -7.92 -6.34 13.82
N THR A 402 -6.80 -6.74 14.38
CA THR A 402 -5.85 -5.83 15.02
C THR A 402 -4.93 -5.17 14.00
N GLY A 403 -5.06 -3.86 13.85
CA GLY A 403 -4.22 -2.99 13.04
C GLY A 403 -4.26 -3.34 11.54
N TRP A 404 -4.69 -2.52 10.64
CA TRP A 404 -4.70 -2.75 9.20
C TRP A 404 -3.31 -3.13 8.68
N GLN A 405 -2.87 -4.37 8.90
CA GLN A 405 -1.47 -4.79 8.76
C GLN A 405 -1.32 -6.18 8.12
N HIS A 406 -0.15 -6.41 7.52
CA HIS A 406 0.32 -7.74 7.13
C HIS A 406 1.80 -7.88 7.52
N TRP A 407 2.12 -8.87 8.34
CA TRP A 407 3.45 -9.07 8.95
C TRP A 407 3.92 -7.87 9.78
N GLY A 408 3.02 -7.23 10.50
CA GLY A 408 3.30 -6.11 11.39
C GLY A 408 3.47 -4.75 10.71
N GLN A 409 3.49 -4.68 9.38
CA GLN A 409 3.51 -3.43 8.62
C GLN A 409 2.09 -3.06 8.20
N VAL A 410 1.66 -1.81 8.40
CA VAL A 410 0.36 -1.36 7.89
C VAL A 410 0.29 -1.51 6.37
N ILE A 411 -0.85 -1.97 5.86
CA ILE A 411 -1.07 -2.16 4.41
C ILE A 411 -1.15 -0.82 3.69
N GLY A 412 -1.75 0.18 4.34
CA GLY A 412 -1.91 1.52 3.81
C GLY A 412 -0.68 2.42 3.98
N ASN A 413 -0.90 3.66 4.44
CA ASN A 413 0.14 4.68 4.52
C ASN A 413 1.05 4.47 5.75
N PRO A 414 2.39 4.41 5.59
CA PRO A 414 3.34 4.16 6.68
C PRO A 414 3.45 5.28 7.72
N LEU A 415 2.83 6.44 7.49
CA LEU A 415 2.76 7.51 8.50
C LEU A 415 1.81 7.16 9.65
N TYR A 416 0.89 6.21 9.45
CA TYR A 416 0.26 5.48 10.56
C TYR A 416 1.30 4.53 11.13
N ARG A 417 1.66 4.73 12.39
CA ARG A 417 2.76 3.98 13.01
C ARG A 417 2.45 2.48 13.03
N SER A 418 3.11 1.72 12.19
CA SER A 418 2.90 0.26 12.04
C SER A 418 3.05 -0.48 13.38
N PRO A 419 2.23 -1.51 13.64
CA PRO A 419 2.30 -2.30 14.88
C PRO A 419 3.67 -2.89 15.20
N ILE A 420 4.47 -3.23 14.19
CA ILE A 420 5.83 -3.77 14.38
C ILE A 420 6.77 -2.82 15.16
N TYR A 421 6.46 -1.52 15.24
CA TYR A 421 7.21 -0.56 16.07
C TYR A 421 6.85 -0.63 17.56
N ASN A 422 5.80 -1.38 17.96
CA ASN A 422 5.40 -1.49 19.33
C ASN A 422 6.30 -2.49 20.07
N ASP A 423 6.82 -2.10 21.22
CA ASP A 423 7.70 -2.90 22.06
C ASP A 423 6.95 -3.68 23.16
N ASN A 424 5.65 -3.44 23.30
CA ASN A 424 4.77 -4.04 24.30
C ASN A 424 3.97 -5.27 23.79
N GLY A 425 4.23 -5.76 22.59
CA GLY A 425 3.54 -6.89 22.01
C GLY A 425 2.07 -6.63 21.65
N VAL A 426 1.67 -5.37 21.47
CA VAL A 426 0.31 -5.00 21.07
C VAL A 426 0.27 -4.75 19.58
N ILE A 427 -0.54 -5.51 18.83
CA ILE A 427 -0.78 -5.29 17.41
C ILE A 427 -1.84 -4.21 17.25
N ARG A 428 -1.40 -2.96 17.27
CA ARG A 428 -2.28 -1.79 17.16
C ARG A 428 -1.53 -0.61 16.57
N VAL A 429 -2.22 0.23 15.84
CA VAL A 429 -1.71 1.53 15.40
C VAL A 429 -1.89 2.53 16.54
N LEU A 430 -0.81 2.86 17.24
CA LEU A 430 -0.85 3.71 18.44
C LEU A 430 -0.79 5.22 18.11
N ASN A 431 -0.61 5.60 16.84
CA ASN A 431 -0.68 6.97 16.38
C ASN A 431 -1.36 7.02 15.02
N ASN A 432 -2.67 7.21 15.01
CA ASN A 432 -3.48 7.35 13.81
C ASN A 432 -4.08 8.76 13.65
N ARG A 433 -3.99 9.61 14.69
CA ARG A 433 -4.46 10.98 14.68
C ARG A 433 -3.28 11.93 14.51
N PHE A 434 -3.06 12.41 13.30
CA PHE A 434 -1.88 13.24 13.02
C PHE A 434 -2.14 14.27 11.91
N VAL A 435 -1.19 15.19 11.79
CA VAL A 435 -0.98 16.06 10.64
C VAL A 435 0.43 15.78 10.13
N ALA A 436 0.59 15.69 8.83
CA ALA A 436 1.90 15.51 8.22
C ALA A 436 2.06 16.31 6.93
N PHE A 437 3.31 16.68 6.65
CA PHE A 437 3.76 17.21 5.37
C PHE A 437 4.85 16.30 4.84
N HIS A 438 4.75 15.94 3.58
CA HIS A 438 5.72 15.09 2.91
C HIS A 438 6.20 15.73 1.61
N LEU A 439 7.50 15.65 1.37
CA LEU A 439 8.17 16.10 0.16
C LEU A 439 9.03 14.96 -0.39
N GLY A 440 8.80 14.60 -1.63
CA GLY A 440 9.65 13.66 -2.38
C GLY A 440 10.11 14.30 -3.67
N PHE A 441 11.38 14.10 -4.04
CA PHE A 441 11.88 14.51 -5.35
C PHE A 441 13.01 13.62 -5.82
N ASP A 442 13.14 13.51 -7.14
CA ASP A 442 14.17 12.71 -7.79
C ASP A 442 14.70 13.37 -9.07
N GLY A 443 15.81 12.83 -9.56
CA GLY A 443 16.43 13.26 -10.79
C GLY A 443 17.70 12.47 -11.11
N ASP A 444 18.35 12.84 -12.22
CA ASP A 444 19.61 12.25 -12.64
C ASP A 444 20.73 13.30 -12.57
N LEU A 445 21.74 13.05 -11.76
CA LEU A 445 22.97 13.85 -11.72
C LEU A 445 23.88 13.56 -12.92
N SER A 446 23.72 12.37 -13.52
CA SER A 446 24.38 11.99 -14.76
C SER A 446 23.61 10.85 -15.43
N SER A 447 24.00 10.43 -16.63
CA SER A 447 23.41 9.27 -17.32
C SER A 447 23.52 7.93 -16.55
N ARG A 448 24.36 7.87 -15.51
CA ARG A 448 24.58 6.69 -14.68
C ARG A 448 24.22 6.87 -13.21
N LEU A 449 24.04 8.10 -12.74
CA LEU A 449 23.80 8.41 -11.33
C LEU A 449 22.46 9.10 -11.20
N SER A 450 21.49 8.44 -10.61
CA SER A 450 20.21 9.00 -10.19
C SER A 450 20.17 9.16 -8.67
N TYR A 451 19.30 10.05 -8.21
CA TYR A 451 19.09 10.27 -6.78
C TYR A 451 17.59 10.38 -6.46
N ARG A 452 17.26 10.18 -5.19
CA ARG A 452 15.94 10.38 -4.61
C ARG A 452 16.06 10.92 -3.20
N VAL A 453 15.20 11.88 -2.86
CA VAL A 453 15.12 12.46 -1.52
C VAL A 453 13.67 12.38 -1.04
N LEU A 454 13.49 11.94 0.19
CA LEU A 454 12.21 11.94 0.90
C LEU A 454 12.37 12.70 2.22
N ALA A 455 11.43 13.57 2.53
CA ALA A 455 11.39 14.34 3.77
C ALA A 455 9.96 14.41 4.28
N THR A 456 9.75 14.11 5.56
CA THR A 456 8.43 14.16 6.18
C THR A 456 8.53 14.82 7.54
N TRP A 457 7.62 15.71 7.83
CA TRP A 457 7.34 16.18 9.17
C TRP A 457 5.94 15.73 9.58
N GLN A 458 5.81 15.24 10.81
CA GLN A 458 4.56 14.74 11.34
C GLN A 458 4.36 15.21 12.78
N LYS A 459 3.12 15.56 13.14
CA LYS A 459 2.67 15.83 14.50
C LYS A 459 1.49 14.93 14.83
N GLY A 460 1.64 14.08 15.85
CA GLY A 460 0.67 13.07 16.25
C GLY A 460 0.10 13.32 17.64
N TRP A 461 -1.12 12.80 17.86
CA TRP A 461 -1.88 12.91 19.12
C TRP A 461 -2.26 11.54 19.70
N GLY A 462 -1.70 10.43 19.19
CA GLY A 462 -2.10 9.08 19.56
C GLY A 462 -3.39 8.67 18.86
N THR A 463 -4.24 7.93 19.56
CA THR A 463 -5.59 7.55 19.12
C THR A 463 -6.65 8.26 19.97
N TYR A 464 -7.93 8.04 19.70
CA TYR A 464 -8.99 8.49 20.61
C TYR A 464 -9.07 7.66 21.87
N VAL A 465 -8.81 6.35 21.77
CA VAL A 465 -8.86 5.41 22.90
C VAL A 465 -7.65 5.59 23.81
N GLU A 466 -6.47 5.82 23.20
CA GLU A 466 -5.20 6.01 23.91
C GLU A 466 -4.52 7.30 23.43
N PRO A 467 -5.04 8.48 23.84
CA PRO A 467 -4.46 9.75 23.44
C PRO A 467 -3.12 9.99 24.12
N PHE A 468 -2.18 10.56 23.41
CA PHE A 468 -0.93 11.04 24.02
C PHE A 468 -1.24 12.18 25.00
N THR A 469 -0.55 12.23 26.11
CA THR A 469 -0.68 13.31 27.12
C THR A 469 -0.39 14.69 26.54
N LYS A 470 0.46 14.76 25.51
CA LYS A 470 0.76 15.94 24.69
C LYS A 470 1.05 15.50 23.27
N ALA A 471 0.87 16.40 22.32
CA ALA A 471 1.21 16.11 20.92
C ALA A 471 2.73 15.91 20.76
N HIS A 472 3.10 14.88 20.02
CA HIS A 472 4.49 14.54 19.69
C HIS A 472 4.80 14.86 18.23
N GLN A 473 6.04 15.16 17.94
CA GLN A 473 6.51 15.45 16.59
C GLN A 473 7.58 14.47 16.17
N ASN A 474 7.65 14.25 14.86
CA ASN A 474 8.68 13.46 14.21
C ASN A 474 9.05 14.09 12.87
N ALA A 475 10.33 14.05 12.54
CA ALA A 475 10.84 14.38 11.20
C ALA A 475 11.65 13.20 10.68
N SER A 476 11.35 12.74 9.47
CA SER A 476 12.01 11.60 8.82
C SER A 476 12.58 12.02 7.48
N PHE A 477 13.85 11.70 7.23
CA PHE A 477 14.58 12.06 6.02
C PHE A 477 15.25 10.84 5.41
N MET A 478 15.35 10.83 4.08
CA MET A 478 16.16 9.88 3.34
C MET A 478 16.77 10.53 2.11
N VAL A 479 18.04 10.22 1.87
CA VAL A 479 18.72 10.49 0.60
C VAL A 479 19.20 9.16 0.05
N GLU A 480 18.87 8.88 -1.20
CA GLU A 480 19.25 7.67 -1.92
C GLU A 480 19.97 8.06 -3.21
N GLY A 481 21.09 7.39 -3.49
CA GLY A 481 21.80 7.48 -4.75
C GLY A 481 21.86 6.10 -5.40
N ALA A 482 21.55 6.00 -6.68
CA ALA A 482 21.63 4.77 -7.44
C ALA A 482 22.62 4.94 -8.61
N TYR A 483 23.70 4.17 -8.59
CA TYR A 483 24.71 4.19 -9.63
C TYR A 483 24.64 2.96 -10.51
N ARG A 484 24.51 3.19 -11.78
CA ARG A 484 24.38 2.20 -12.84
C ARG A 484 25.75 1.95 -13.48
N PHE A 485 26.41 0.86 -13.07
CA PHE A 485 27.70 0.50 -13.67
C PHE A 485 27.55 0.15 -15.14
N ASN A 486 26.51 -0.57 -15.47
CA ASN A 486 26.17 -1.04 -16.79
C ASN A 486 24.68 -1.46 -16.83
N PRO A 487 24.08 -1.85 -18.00
CA PRO A 487 22.67 -2.21 -18.07
C PRO A 487 22.18 -3.35 -17.15
N GLN A 488 23.06 -4.14 -16.60
CA GLN A 488 22.68 -5.26 -15.74
C GLN A 488 22.94 -4.99 -14.25
N TRP A 489 23.96 -4.17 -13.91
CA TRP A 489 24.40 -3.97 -12.55
C TRP A 489 24.08 -2.57 -12.04
N ASN A 490 23.43 -2.52 -10.91
CA ASN A 490 23.12 -1.29 -10.19
C ASN A 490 23.54 -1.41 -8.73
N VAL A 491 24.07 -0.34 -8.17
CA VAL A 491 24.33 -0.20 -6.74
C VAL A 491 23.58 1.00 -6.22
N THR A 492 22.79 0.79 -5.19
CA THR A 492 22.02 1.83 -4.51
C THR A 492 22.55 1.99 -3.09
N ALA A 493 22.81 3.21 -2.69
CA ALA A 493 23.12 3.57 -1.31
C ALA A 493 22.07 4.57 -0.82
N ALA A 494 21.48 4.30 0.34
CA ALA A 494 20.47 5.16 0.95
C ALA A 494 20.83 5.43 2.41
N TYR A 495 20.78 6.69 2.81
CA TYR A 495 20.97 7.13 4.18
C TYR A 495 19.66 7.76 4.68
N GLY A 496 19.19 7.31 5.84
CA GLY A 496 17.96 7.77 6.46
C GLY A 496 18.16 8.20 7.90
N MET A 497 17.29 9.11 8.36
CA MET A 497 17.27 9.59 9.74
C MET A 497 15.83 9.85 10.19
N ASP A 498 15.56 9.57 11.48
CA ASP A 498 14.36 10.02 12.18
C ASP A 498 14.76 10.88 13.40
N PHE A 499 13.99 11.93 13.62
CA PHE A 499 14.12 12.82 14.77
C PHE A 499 12.73 12.98 15.40
N GLY A 500 12.49 12.34 16.53
CA GLY A 500 11.19 12.41 17.18
C GLY A 500 11.18 11.87 18.60
N SER A 501 10.01 11.87 19.23
CA SER A 501 9.83 11.22 20.51
C SER A 501 9.72 9.70 20.34
N ASN A 502 9.96 8.95 21.42
CA ASN A 502 9.83 7.49 21.42
C ASN A 502 8.37 7.03 21.20
N GLN A 503 7.37 7.86 21.51
CA GLN A 503 5.96 7.59 21.20
C GLN A 503 5.68 7.63 19.67
N MET A 504 6.57 8.28 18.91
CA MET A 504 6.53 8.29 17.45
C MET A 504 7.51 7.25 16.89
N LEU A 505 8.67 7.67 16.45
CA LEU A 505 9.71 6.80 15.86
C LEU A 505 11.03 6.87 16.62
N GLY A 506 11.20 7.82 17.56
CA GLY A 506 12.45 8.04 18.28
C GLY A 506 13.52 8.72 17.43
N HIS A 507 14.78 8.50 17.80
CA HIS A 507 15.95 9.00 17.09
C HIS A 507 16.69 7.84 16.43
N ASN A 508 16.63 7.79 15.12
CA ASN A 508 17.26 6.72 14.32
C ASN A 508 18.17 7.34 13.25
N ALA A 509 19.22 6.63 12.89
CA ALA A 509 20.03 6.92 11.71
C ALA A 509 20.50 5.63 11.10
N GLY A 510 20.44 5.48 9.77
CA GLY A 510 20.79 4.23 9.12
C GLY A 510 21.32 4.40 7.71
N LEU A 511 22.12 3.42 7.29
CA LEU A 511 22.66 3.31 5.95
C LEU A 511 22.24 1.95 5.36
N GLN A 512 21.74 1.97 4.15
CA GLN A 512 21.41 0.79 3.36
C GLN A 512 22.25 0.76 2.08
N ILE A 513 22.80 -0.39 1.75
CA ILE A 513 23.51 -0.61 0.48
C ILE A 513 22.85 -1.80 -0.20
N THR A 514 22.43 -1.62 -1.44
CA THR A 514 21.80 -2.64 -2.26
C THR A 514 22.59 -2.82 -3.56
N VAL A 515 22.94 -4.04 -3.87
CA VAL A 515 23.57 -4.42 -5.15
C VAL A 515 22.59 -5.30 -5.90
N SER A 516 22.27 -4.95 -7.13
CA SER A 516 21.34 -5.73 -7.94
C SER A 516 21.89 -6.02 -9.33
N ARG A 517 21.51 -7.19 -9.83
CA ARG A 517 21.74 -7.61 -11.21
C ARG A 517 20.41 -8.02 -11.82
N THR A 518 20.12 -7.50 -13.01
CA THR A 518 18.91 -7.82 -13.77
C THR A 518 19.27 -8.22 -15.20
N GLY A 519 18.39 -8.94 -15.87
CA GLY A 519 18.57 -9.29 -17.28
C GLY A 519 17.47 -10.21 -17.79
N LEU A 520 17.62 -10.65 -19.05
CA LEU A 520 16.73 -11.62 -19.68
C LEU A 520 17.40 -13.01 -19.68
N LEU A 521 16.62 -14.04 -19.37
CA LEU A 521 17.06 -15.42 -19.56
C LEU A 521 17.03 -15.74 -21.07
N LYS A 522 18.18 -16.13 -21.60
CA LYS A 522 18.30 -16.61 -22.97
C LYS A 522 17.81 -18.06 -23.04
N THR A 523 16.64 -18.30 -23.58
CA THR A 523 16.15 -19.64 -23.89
C THR A 523 16.74 -20.18 -25.18
N LYS A 524 16.67 -21.51 -25.42
CA LYS A 524 17.18 -22.13 -26.65
C LYS A 524 16.51 -21.59 -27.92
N ALA A 525 15.27 -21.13 -27.84
CA ALA A 525 14.55 -20.49 -28.94
C ALA A 525 15.22 -19.19 -29.41
N ASN A 526 15.79 -18.39 -28.49
CA ASN A 526 16.53 -17.17 -28.81
C ASN A 526 17.86 -17.44 -29.54
N LYS A 527 18.39 -18.66 -29.51
CA LYS A 527 19.63 -19.02 -30.23
C LYS A 527 19.42 -19.27 -31.72
N LYS A 528 18.20 -19.58 -32.17
CA LYS A 528 17.89 -19.79 -33.59
C LYS A 528 17.66 -18.47 -34.36
N GLY A 529 17.24 -17.40 -33.68
CA GLY A 529 16.99 -16.08 -34.31
C GLY A 529 18.26 -15.31 -34.67
N ASN A 530 19.41 -15.59 -34.03
CA ASN A 530 20.68 -14.90 -34.31
C ASN A 530 21.55 -15.60 -35.38
N LYS A 531 21.01 -16.55 -36.15
CA LYS A 531 21.69 -17.25 -37.25
C LYS A 531 21.00 -17.04 -38.60
N ARG A 532 20.29 -15.92 -38.78
CA ARG A 532 19.82 -15.50 -40.12
C ARG A 532 20.32 -14.11 -40.42
#